data_646d4fad76c9efbfc888b20763e7b223
#
_entry.id   646d4fad76c9efbfc888b20763e7b223
#
_cell.length_a   1.000
_cell.length_b   1.000
_cell.length_c   1.000
_cell.angle_alpha   90.00
_cell.angle_beta   90.00
_cell.angle_gamma   90.00
#
_symmetry.space_group_name_H-M   'P 1'
#
loop_
_entity.id
_entity.type
_entity.pdbx_description
1 polymer ?
#
loop_
_entity_poly.entity_id
_entity_poly.type
_entity_poly.pdbx_seq_one_letter_code
_entity_poly.pdbx_strand_id
1 'polypeptide(L)'
;MRRTVSRKMGAGALVVGVAMGVYVGGTVGAIVGVLLAMIGFQALTRGVEGRPYIVTGLLTTAGLALIAWAHGLDAPEVGLGRSTWVHGIAIAVGIVVVVGVVIGIAGSIPRLQHLFADERITEVSGLETTRKALLDIPFGTVLIEEFAFRGVLLALGDVLWPLPWAVVWTSVLFGLWHISPALEMHDSHQATQGSSWTTVVGTVIFTGLSGVGFAILRLWTGSLFPPAALHWAANGTGVVVGWFVHRRLRRRTEYDPVGEREDPGHTD
;
A
#
# COMPACT_ATOMS: atom_id res chain seq x y z
N MET A 1 -24.76 10.83 5.41
CA MET A 1 -24.38 12.26 5.37
C MET A 1 -22.86 12.46 5.56
N ARG A 2 -22.21 11.99 6.63
CA ARG A 2 -20.75 12.17 6.86
C ARG A 2 -19.87 11.65 5.72
N ARG A 3 -20.14 10.45 5.15
CA ARG A 3 -19.36 9.87 4.02
C ARG A 3 -19.44 10.71 2.73
N THR A 4 -20.60 11.29 2.43
CA THR A 4 -20.80 12.12 1.23
C THR A 4 -20.06 13.45 1.33
N VAL A 5 -20.03 14.06 2.52
CA VAL A 5 -19.27 15.29 2.79
C VAL A 5 -17.77 15.00 2.65
N SER A 6 -17.27 13.94 3.26
CA SER A 6 -15.85 13.54 3.16
C SER A 6 -15.42 13.32 1.71
N ARG A 7 -16.23 12.67 0.88
CA ARG A 7 -15.92 12.46 -0.55
C ARG A 7 -15.91 13.76 -1.35
N LYS A 8 -16.83 14.68 -1.11
CA LYS A 8 -16.83 15.99 -1.78
C LYS A 8 -15.58 16.81 -1.39
N MET A 9 -15.20 16.78 -0.13
CA MET A 9 -13.97 17.42 0.34
C MET A 9 -12.72 16.77 -0.27
N GLY A 10 -12.70 15.44 -0.38
CA GLY A 10 -11.62 14.70 -1.02
C GLY A 10 -11.47 15.05 -2.50
N ALA A 11 -12.59 15.13 -3.25
CA ALA A 11 -12.57 15.55 -4.65
C ALA A 11 -12.04 16.98 -4.81
N GLY A 12 -12.49 17.90 -3.94
CA GLY A 12 -11.98 19.27 -3.90
C GLY A 12 -10.48 19.31 -3.61
N ALA A 13 -10.01 18.58 -2.60
CA ALA A 13 -8.59 18.53 -2.23
C ALA A 13 -7.73 17.96 -3.37
N LEU A 14 -8.19 16.92 -4.06
CA LEU A 14 -7.48 16.35 -5.20
C LEU A 14 -7.34 17.37 -6.34
N VAL A 15 -8.43 18.00 -6.75
CA VAL A 15 -8.43 18.99 -7.84
C VAL A 15 -7.59 20.21 -7.47
N VAL A 16 -7.77 20.75 -6.25
CA VAL A 16 -6.99 21.89 -5.75
C VAL A 16 -5.52 21.53 -5.66
N GLY A 17 -5.19 20.33 -5.16
CA GLY A 17 -3.82 19.84 -5.07
C GLY A 17 -3.13 19.80 -6.43
N VAL A 18 -3.76 19.20 -7.44
CA VAL A 18 -3.21 19.15 -8.79
C VAL A 18 -3.08 20.57 -9.38
N ALA A 19 -4.11 21.41 -9.28
CA ALA A 19 -4.06 22.77 -9.78
C ALA A 19 -2.98 23.59 -9.09
N MET A 20 -2.89 23.50 -7.76
CA MET A 20 -1.85 24.18 -6.98
C MET A 20 -0.46 23.71 -7.36
N GLY A 21 -0.25 22.38 -7.46
CA GLY A 21 1.03 21.80 -7.87
C GLY A 21 1.47 22.23 -9.26
N VAL A 22 0.54 22.48 -10.18
CA VAL A 22 0.86 22.93 -11.55
C VAL A 22 1.09 24.45 -11.64
N TYR A 23 0.29 25.25 -10.95
CA TYR A 23 0.23 26.70 -11.17
C TYR A 23 0.85 27.55 -10.05
N VAL A 24 0.98 27.01 -8.83
CA VAL A 24 1.53 27.75 -7.68
C VAL A 24 3.03 27.49 -7.55
N GLY A 25 3.78 28.57 -7.74
CA GLY A 25 5.21 28.69 -7.93
C GLY A 25 6.18 27.79 -7.17
N GLY A 26 7.11 27.22 -7.92
CA GLY A 26 8.32 26.60 -7.46
C GLY A 26 8.12 25.19 -6.84
N THR A 27 9.23 24.59 -6.49
CA THR A 27 9.30 23.20 -5.97
C THR A 27 8.45 22.98 -4.72
N VAL A 28 8.36 23.99 -3.82
CA VAL A 28 7.52 23.90 -2.61
C VAL A 28 6.04 23.82 -2.95
N GLY A 29 5.57 24.62 -3.91
CA GLY A 29 4.18 24.57 -4.40
C GLY A 29 3.85 23.21 -5.00
N ALA A 30 4.76 22.62 -5.77
CA ALA A 30 4.62 21.28 -6.30
C ALA A 30 4.49 20.22 -5.19
N ILE A 31 5.38 20.26 -4.20
CA ILE A 31 5.33 19.34 -3.05
C ILE A 31 3.98 19.43 -2.32
N VAL A 32 3.52 20.65 -2.00
CA VAL A 32 2.23 20.85 -1.34
C VAL A 32 1.09 20.34 -2.22
N GLY A 33 1.14 20.59 -3.52
CA GLY A 33 0.17 20.11 -4.49
C GLY A 33 0.09 18.57 -4.51
N VAL A 34 1.23 17.88 -4.54
CA VAL A 34 1.29 16.41 -4.46
C VAL A 34 0.68 15.93 -3.17
N LEU A 35 1.03 16.50 -2.02
CA LEU A 35 0.49 16.09 -0.72
C LEU A 35 -1.02 16.29 -0.62
N LEU A 36 -1.54 17.42 -1.10
CA LEU A 36 -2.99 17.67 -1.15
C LEU A 36 -3.70 16.70 -2.09
N ALA A 37 -3.13 16.40 -3.26
CA ALA A 37 -3.68 15.42 -4.18
C ALA A 37 -3.74 14.02 -3.54
N MET A 38 -2.70 13.62 -2.83
CA MET A 38 -2.65 12.35 -2.10
C MET A 38 -3.69 12.31 -0.98
N ILE A 39 -3.80 13.35 -0.16
CA ILE A 39 -4.85 13.46 0.89
C ILE A 39 -6.25 13.37 0.26
N GLY A 40 -6.46 14.06 -0.85
CA GLY A 40 -7.70 14.01 -1.62
C GLY A 40 -8.02 12.60 -2.11
N PHE A 41 -7.04 11.89 -2.64
CA PHE A 41 -7.16 10.49 -3.04
C PHE A 41 -7.59 9.61 -1.87
N GLN A 42 -6.90 9.68 -0.73
CA GLN A 42 -7.23 8.88 0.44
C GLN A 42 -8.65 9.15 0.96
N ALA A 43 -9.08 10.43 0.99
CA ALA A 43 -10.42 10.81 1.40
C ALA A 43 -11.52 10.32 0.43
N LEU A 44 -11.22 10.32 -0.88
CA LEU A 44 -12.14 9.82 -1.91
C LEU A 44 -12.31 8.32 -1.88
N THR A 45 -11.21 7.60 -1.64
CA THR A 45 -11.16 6.14 -1.77
C THR A 45 -11.48 5.40 -0.47
N ARG A 46 -11.69 6.10 0.64
CA ARG A 46 -12.07 5.48 1.91
C ARG A 46 -13.31 4.60 1.78
N GLY A 47 -13.15 3.29 1.98
CA GLY A 47 -14.22 2.30 1.82
C GLY A 47 -14.70 2.14 0.38
N VAL A 48 -13.84 2.40 -0.60
CA VAL A 48 -14.07 2.16 -2.04
C VAL A 48 -13.15 1.05 -2.49
N GLU A 49 -13.69 0.10 -3.25
CA GLU A 49 -12.95 -1.03 -3.82
C GLU A 49 -13.27 -1.20 -5.31
N GLY A 50 -12.43 -1.98 -6.01
CA GLY A 50 -12.65 -2.36 -7.39
C GLY A 50 -12.45 -1.22 -8.39
N ARG A 51 -13.26 -1.22 -9.47
CA ARG A 51 -13.09 -0.28 -10.57
C ARG A 51 -13.01 1.19 -10.18
N PRO A 52 -13.89 1.73 -9.30
CA PRO A 52 -13.80 3.14 -8.90
C PRO A 52 -12.50 3.46 -8.16
N TYR A 53 -11.99 2.52 -7.34
CA TYR A 53 -10.71 2.66 -6.65
C TYR A 53 -9.55 2.75 -7.64
N ILE A 54 -9.48 1.82 -8.59
CA ILE A 54 -8.45 1.79 -9.64
C ILE A 54 -8.51 3.08 -10.48
N VAL A 55 -9.70 3.46 -10.94
CA VAL A 55 -9.86 4.67 -11.77
C VAL A 55 -9.40 5.92 -11.02
N THR A 56 -9.78 6.05 -9.74
CA THR A 56 -9.33 7.20 -8.92
C THR A 56 -7.80 7.17 -8.74
N GLY A 57 -7.20 6.00 -8.52
CA GLY A 57 -5.75 5.84 -8.44
C GLY A 57 -5.04 6.26 -9.73
N LEU A 58 -5.53 5.80 -10.89
CA LEU A 58 -4.96 6.15 -12.20
C LEU A 58 -5.11 7.64 -12.51
N LEU A 59 -6.27 8.24 -12.22
CA LEU A 59 -6.49 9.68 -12.43
C LEU A 59 -5.60 10.52 -11.51
N THR A 60 -5.43 10.10 -10.26
CA THR A 60 -4.51 10.78 -9.33
C THR A 60 -3.07 10.65 -9.80
N THR A 61 -2.64 9.46 -10.23
CA THR A 61 -1.29 9.27 -10.81
C THR A 61 -1.06 10.16 -12.04
N ALA A 62 -2.06 10.28 -12.91
CA ALA A 62 -1.99 11.21 -14.05
C ALA A 62 -1.87 12.67 -13.60
N GLY A 63 -2.60 13.07 -12.54
CA GLY A 63 -2.46 14.39 -11.93
C GLY A 63 -1.06 14.65 -11.36
N LEU A 64 -0.48 13.66 -10.68
CA LEU A 64 0.90 13.73 -10.19
C LEU A 64 1.92 13.82 -11.34
N ALA A 65 1.70 13.10 -12.43
CA ALA A 65 2.53 13.19 -13.63
C ALA A 65 2.46 14.57 -14.28
N LEU A 66 1.28 15.19 -14.27
CA LEU A 66 1.10 16.57 -14.74
C LEU A 66 1.87 17.57 -13.87
N ILE A 67 1.86 17.41 -12.54
CA ILE A 67 2.67 18.23 -11.63
C ILE A 67 4.16 18.03 -11.94
N ALA A 68 4.64 16.80 -12.06
CA ALA A 68 6.02 16.49 -12.38
C ALA A 68 6.46 17.16 -13.70
N TRP A 69 5.66 17.01 -14.74
CA TRP A 69 5.90 17.62 -16.04
C TRP A 69 5.91 19.16 -15.99
N ALA A 70 4.97 19.77 -15.28
CA ALA A 70 4.89 21.23 -15.13
C ALA A 70 6.12 21.83 -14.42
N HIS A 71 6.80 21.02 -13.61
CA HIS A 71 8.05 21.39 -12.90
C HIS A 71 9.31 20.91 -13.62
N GLY A 72 9.20 20.45 -14.86
CA GLY A 72 10.32 20.06 -15.70
C GLY A 72 10.97 18.73 -15.33
N LEU A 73 10.34 17.91 -14.47
CA LEU A 73 10.85 16.57 -14.16
C LEU A 73 10.65 15.66 -15.38
N ASP A 74 11.71 15.01 -15.79
CA ASP A 74 11.71 14.07 -16.89
C ASP A 74 11.47 12.62 -16.42
N ALA A 75 11.28 11.70 -17.38
CA ALA A 75 11.01 10.29 -17.07
C ALA A 75 12.16 9.60 -16.29
N PRO A 76 13.45 9.82 -16.56
CA PRO A 76 14.55 9.36 -15.71
C PRO A 76 14.49 9.85 -14.27
N GLU A 77 14.21 11.12 -14.05
CA GLU A 77 14.15 11.72 -12.70
C GLU A 77 13.08 11.11 -11.84
N VAL A 78 11.90 10.81 -12.42
CA VAL A 78 10.83 10.09 -11.72
C VAL A 78 10.97 8.56 -11.78
N GLY A 79 12.07 8.02 -12.33
CA GLY A 79 12.36 6.59 -12.35
C GLY A 79 11.69 5.77 -13.44
N LEU A 80 11.23 6.44 -14.49
CA LEU A 80 10.59 5.82 -15.65
C LEU A 80 11.43 5.92 -16.93
N GLY A 81 12.73 6.21 -16.80
CA GLY A 81 13.67 6.29 -17.91
C GLY A 81 13.74 4.97 -18.70
N ARG A 82 13.58 5.05 -20.02
CA ARG A 82 13.57 3.85 -20.90
C ARG A 82 14.85 3.03 -20.82
N SER A 83 15.99 3.66 -20.55
CA SER A 83 17.29 3.00 -20.39
C SER A 83 17.33 2.00 -19.23
N THR A 84 16.46 2.18 -18.22
CA THR A 84 16.40 1.32 -17.03
C THR A 84 15.29 0.24 -17.10
N TRP A 85 14.47 0.22 -18.15
CA TRP A 85 13.30 -0.68 -18.20
C TRP A 85 13.68 -2.16 -18.16
N VAL A 86 14.57 -2.61 -19.06
CA VAL A 86 14.92 -4.04 -19.13
C VAL A 86 15.54 -4.50 -17.81
N HIS A 87 16.49 -3.75 -17.31
CA HIS A 87 17.17 -4.06 -16.05
C HIS A 87 16.19 -3.96 -14.85
N GLY A 88 15.40 -2.88 -14.78
CA GLY A 88 14.41 -2.68 -13.73
C GLY A 88 13.34 -3.76 -13.71
N ILE A 89 12.80 -4.16 -14.87
CA ILE A 89 11.82 -5.24 -14.98
C ILE A 89 12.44 -6.59 -14.59
N ALA A 90 13.67 -6.89 -15.01
CA ALA A 90 14.33 -8.13 -14.63
C ALA A 90 14.51 -8.25 -13.12
N ILE A 91 14.95 -7.18 -12.46
CA ILE A 91 15.06 -7.13 -10.98
C ILE A 91 13.65 -7.26 -10.35
N ALA A 92 12.66 -6.54 -10.87
CA ALA A 92 11.27 -6.59 -10.38
C ALA A 92 10.71 -8.02 -10.39
N VAL A 93 10.91 -8.77 -11.49
CA VAL A 93 10.49 -10.17 -11.58
C VAL A 93 11.22 -11.03 -10.55
N GLY A 94 12.52 -10.86 -10.39
CA GLY A 94 13.30 -11.58 -9.36
C GLY A 94 12.76 -11.30 -7.94
N ILE A 95 12.45 -10.04 -7.62
CA ILE A 95 11.87 -9.65 -6.34
C ILE A 95 10.51 -10.33 -6.12
N VAL A 96 9.62 -10.30 -7.11
CA VAL A 96 8.30 -10.94 -7.00
C VAL A 96 8.42 -12.42 -6.71
N VAL A 97 9.32 -13.11 -7.39
CA VAL A 97 9.55 -14.55 -7.17
C VAL A 97 10.08 -14.80 -5.76
N VAL A 98 11.13 -14.08 -5.33
CA VAL A 98 11.74 -14.27 -4.02
C VAL A 98 10.75 -13.96 -2.89
N VAL A 99 10.08 -12.81 -2.95
CA VAL A 99 9.10 -12.41 -1.92
C VAL A 99 7.92 -13.36 -1.91
N GLY A 100 7.40 -13.76 -3.08
CA GLY A 100 6.32 -14.73 -3.19
C GLY A 100 6.67 -16.07 -2.56
N VAL A 101 7.88 -16.57 -2.79
CA VAL A 101 8.37 -17.81 -2.18
C VAL A 101 8.50 -17.66 -0.67
N VAL A 102 9.12 -16.58 -0.20
CA VAL A 102 9.33 -16.34 1.25
C VAL A 102 7.99 -16.26 1.99
N ILE A 103 7.04 -15.46 1.47
CA ILE A 103 5.71 -15.30 2.07
C ILE A 103 4.92 -16.61 1.96
N GLY A 104 5.01 -17.34 0.84
CA GLY A 104 4.38 -18.64 0.67
C GLY A 104 4.90 -19.69 1.66
N ILE A 105 6.21 -19.75 1.88
CA ILE A 105 6.81 -20.60 2.91
C ILE A 105 6.33 -20.19 4.31
N ALA A 106 6.36 -18.89 4.63
CA ALA A 106 5.90 -18.39 5.94
C ALA A 106 4.43 -18.78 6.21
N GLY A 107 3.53 -18.63 5.24
CA GLY A 107 2.12 -19.06 5.35
C GLY A 107 1.93 -20.59 5.50
N SER A 108 2.91 -21.37 5.08
CA SER A 108 2.90 -22.83 5.24
C SER A 108 3.30 -23.28 6.64
N ILE A 109 4.00 -22.45 7.41
CA ILE A 109 4.50 -22.75 8.76
C ILE A 109 3.39 -22.45 9.79
N PRO A 110 2.87 -23.45 10.53
CA PRO A 110 1.76 -23.25 11.46
C PRO A 110 1.98 -22.13 12.48
N ARG A 111 3.21 -21.99 12.98
CA ARG A 111 3.58 -20.95 13.97
C ARG A 111 3.52 -19.52 13.42
N LEU A 112 3.58 -19.34 12.09
CA LEU A 112 3.55 -18.03 11.44
C LEU A 112 2.18 -17.70 10.84
N GLN A 113 1.24 -18.66 10.82
CA GLN A 113 -0.08 -18.45 10.21
C GLN A 113 -0.89 -17.34 10.88
N HIS A 114 -0.67 -17.06 12.16
CA HIS A 114 -1.30 -15.95 12.86
C HIS A 114 -0.95 -14.57 12.25
N LEU A 115 0.20 -14.43 11.57
CA LEU A 115 0.59 -13.20 10.88
C LEU A 115 -0.25 -12.93 9.62
N PHE A 116 -0.96 -13.95 9.13
CA PHE A 116 -1.82 -13.90 7.94
C PHE A 116 -3.31 -13.98 8.29
N ALA A 117 -3.66 -14.05 9.57
CA ALA A 117 -5.03 -14.15 10.04
C ALA A 117 -5.70 -12.77 10.05
N ASP A 118 -5.97 -12.21 8.86
CA ASP A 118 -6.74 -10.97 8.69
C ASP A 118 -8.23 -11.31 8.52
N GLU A 119 -9.07 -10.93 9.49
CA GLU A 119 -10.51 -11.19 9.47
C GLU A 119 -11.22 -10.58 8.26
N ARG A 120 -10.68 -9.54 7.64
CA ARG A 120 -11.23 -8.91 6.44
C ARG A 120 -11.18 -9.83 5.21
N ILE A 121 -10.38 -10.90 5.27
CA ILE A 121 -10.22 -11.88 4.18
C ILE A 121 -11.17 -13.07 4.36
N THR A 122 -11.87 -13.16 5.50
CA THR A 122 -12.62 -14.35 5.92
C THR A 122 -13.80 -14.72 5.00
N GLU A 123 -14.46 -13.74 4.40
CA GLU A 123 -15.66 -13.93 3.57
C GLU A 123 -15.42 -13.66 2.08
N VAL A 124 -14.18 -13.30 1.70
CA VAL A 124 -13.85 -12.91 0.33
C VAL A 124 -13.73 -14.15 -0.58
N SER A 125 -14.36 -14.11 -1.75
CA SER A 125 -14.25 -15.17 -2.75
C SER A 125 -12.83 -15.22 -3.35
N GLY A 126 -12.41 -16.38 -3.91
CA GLY A 126 -11.11 -16.50 -4.58
C GLY A 126 -10.98 -15.53 -5.76
N LEU A 127 -12.07 -15.23 -6.47
CA LEU A 127 -12.07 -14.27 -7.57
C LEU A 127 -11.81 -12.83 -7.07
N GLU A 128 -12.43 -12.44 -5.97
CA GLU A 128 -12.20 -11.13 -5.36
C GLU A 128 -10.78 -11.01 -4.81
N THR A 129 -10.26 -12.05 -4.15
CA THR A 129 -8.86 -12.12 -3.71
C THR A 129 -7.91 -11.92 -4.89
N THR A 130 -8.16 -12.63 -6.00
CA THR A 130 -7.34 -12.51 -7.22
C THR A 130 -7.44 -11.10 -7.81
N ARG A 131 -8.64 -10.54 -7.91
CA ARG A 131 -8.85 -9.17 -8.39
C ARG A 131 -8.11 -8.18 -7.50
N LYS A 132 -8.23 -8.30 -6.17
CA LYS A 132 -7.56 -7.42 -5.21
C LYS A 132 -6.05 -7.49 -5.35
N ALA A 133 -5.48 -8.71 -5.42
CA ALA A 133 -4.04 -8.89 -5.56
C ALA A 133 -3.49 -8.40 -6.91
N LEU A 134 -4.20 -8.62 -8.02
CA LEU A 134 -3.69 -8.36 -9.36
C LEU A 134 -4.15 -7.03 -9.97
N LEU A 135 -5.20 -6.41 -9.46
CA LEU A 135 -5.74 -5.17 -10.01
C LEU A 135 -5.82 -4.04 -8.99
N ASP A 136 -6.52 -4.25 -7.84
CA ASP A 136 -6.75 -3.17 -6.89
C ASP A 136 -5.43 -2.72 -6.23
N ILE A 137 -4.61 -3.66 -5.78
CA ILE A 137 -3.32 -3.33 -5.14
C ILE A 137 -2.34 -2.70 -6.12
N PRO A 138 -2.00 -3.30 -7.29
CA PRO A 138 -1.00 -2.70 -8.16
C PRO A 138 -1.43 -1.36 -8.78
N PHE A 139 -2.69 -1.20 -9.19
CA PHE A 139 -3.15 -0.01 -9.90
C PHE A 139 -3.87 1.01 -9.01
N GLY A 140 -4.44 0.61 -7.90
CA GLY A 140 -5.12 1.51 -6.95
C GLY A 140 -4.23 1.96 -5.80
N THR A 141 -3.22 1.17 -5.40
CA THR A 141 -2.34 1.47 -4.27
C THR A 141 -0.90 1.69 -4.70
N VAL A 142 -0.24 0.63 -5.19
CA VAL A 142 1.22 0.64 -5.39
C VAL A 142 1.66 1.67 -6.42
N LEU A 143 0.96 1.74 -7.56
CA LEU A 143 1.31 2.67 -8.64
C LEU A 143 1.31 4.12 -8.15
N ILE A 144 0.24 4.53 -7.48
CA ILE A 144 0.12 5.91 -7.00
C ILE A 144 1.13 6.20 -5.88
N GLU A 145 1.32 5.27 -4.94
CA GLU A 145 2.22 5.48 -3.81
C GLU A 145 3.68 5.53 -4.25
N GLU A 146 4.13 4.56 -5.05
CA GLU A 146 5.52 4.57 -5.52
C GLU A 146 5.80 5.75 -6.45
N PHE A 147 4.85 6.10 -7.33
CA PHE A 147 5.02 7.26 -8.19
C PHE A 147 5.03 8.57 -7.39
N ALA A 148 4.16 8.72 -6.39
CA ALA A 148 4.15 9.90 -5.52
C ALA A 148 5.44 10.02 -4.70
N PHE A 149 5.81 8.96 -3.95
CA PHE A 149 6.89 9.04 -2.95
C PHE A 149 8.28 8.84 -3.54
N ARG A 150 8.48 7.84 -4.44
CA ARG A 150 9.79 7.49 -5.02
C ARG A 150 10.01 8.10 -6.41
N GLY A 151 8.93 8.53 -7.06
CA GLY A 151 9.01 9.33 -8.27
C GLY A 151 9.07 10.82 -7.94
N VAL A 152 7.89 11.43 -7.80
CA VAL A 152 7.75 12.89 -7.79
C VAL A 152 8.32 13.56 -6.54
N LEU A 153 7.91 13.12 -5.34
CA LEU A 153 8.36 13.75 -4.09
C LEU A 153 9.86 13.59 -3.85
N LEU A 154 10.42 12.41 -4.18
CA LEU A 154 11.87 12.20 -4.05
C LEU A 154 12.65 13.11 -5.00
N ALA A 155 12.21 13.22 -6.27
CA ALA A 155 12.85 14.10 -7.25
C ALA A 155 12.73 15.58 -6.86
N LEU A 156 11.55 16.05 -6.45
CA LEU A 156 11.36 17.42 -5.95
C LEU A 156 12.15 17.68 -4.67
N GLY A 157 12.28 16.68 -3.82
CA GLY A 157 13.07 16.77 -2.58
C GLY A 157 14.56 16.92 -2.85
N ASP A 158 15.10 16.21 -3.84
CA ASP A 158 16.50 16.29 -4.24
C ASP A 158 16.88 17.67 -4.80
N VAL A 159 15.91 18.40 -5.33
CA VAL A 159 16.10 19.82 -5.73
C VAL A 159 16.29 20.74 -4.52
N LEU A 160 15.62 20.46 -3.39
CA LEU A 160 15.62 21.34 -2.22
C LEU A 160 16.66 20.97 -1.16
N TRP A 161 17.00 19.69 -1.04
CA TRP A 161 17.85 19.15 0.01
C TRP A 161 18.85 18.13 -0.55
N PRO A 162 19.99 17.92 0.12
CA PRO A 162 20.87 16.80 -0.19
C PRO A 162 20.08 15.48 -0.22
N LEU A 163 20.35 14.62 -1.21
CA LEU A 163 19.63 13.39 -1.49
C LEU A 163 19.34 12.51 -0.24
N PRO A 164 20.28 12.32 0.73
CA PRO A 164 19.95 11.55 1.94
C PRO A 164 18.78 12.14 2.74
N TRP A 165 18.67 13.46 2.81
CA TRP A 165 17.55 14.13 3.48
C TRP A 165 16.26 14.02 2.67
N ALA A 166 16.34 14.07 1.33
CA ALA A 166 15.20 13.79 0.46
C ALA A 166 14.67 12.38 0.69
N VAL A 167 15.53 11.37 0.86
CA VAL A 167 15.14 10.00 1.23
C VAL A 167 14.49 9.96 2.60
N VAL A 168 15.06 10.61 3.60
CA VAL A 168 14.53 10.58 4.97
C VAL A 168 13.13 11.19 5.03
N TRP A 169 12.96 12.42 4.53
CA TRP A 169 11.66 13.09 4.67
C TRP A 169 10.55 12.41 3.84
N THR A 170 10.85 11.92 2.61
CA THR A 170 9.85 11.18 1.83
C THR A 170 9.47 9.87 2.49
N SER A 171 10.40 9.21 3.18
CA SER A 171 10.14 7.99 3.94
C SER A 171 9.33 8.26 5.21
N VAL A 172 9.60 9.37 5.90
CA VAL A 172 8.75 9.83 7.02
C VAL A 172 7.33 10.13 6.55
N LEU A 173 7.18 10.86 5.44
CA LEU A 173 5.85 11.13 4.87
C LEU A 173 5.14 9.83 4.48
N PHE A 174 5.85 8.84 3.93
CA PHE A 174 5.30 7.54 3.61
C PHE A 174 4.83 6.78 4.88
N GLY A 175 5.58 6.86 5.97
CA GLY A 175 5.14 6.36 7.28
C GLY A 175 3.86 7.05 7.75
N LEU A 176 3.83 8.38 7.74
CA LEU A 176 2.66 9.18 8.16
C LEU A 176 1.44 8.94 7.27
N TRP A 177 1.63 8.66 5.99
CA TRP A 177 0.59 8.26 5.05
C TRP A 177 -0.21 7.05 5.54
N HIS A 178 0.43 6.14 6.26
CA HIS A 178 -0.17 4.90 6.76
C HIS A 178 -0.94 5.06 8.09
N ILE A 179 -1.02 6.27 8.67
CA ILE A 179 -1.82 6.51 9.88
C ILE A 179 -3.30 6.16 9.65
N SER A 180 -3.91 6.65 8.55
CA SER A 180 -5.32 6.37 8.26
C SER A 180 -5.61 4.90 8.01
N PRO A 181 -4.85 4.16 7.18
CA PRO A 181 -4.97 2.71 7.05
C PRO A 181 -4.80 1.96 8.38
N ALA A 182 -3.87 2.38 9.23
CA ALA A 182 -3.64 1.76 10.53
C ALA A 182 -4.83 1.94 11.49
N LEU A 183 -5.44 3.14 11.50
CA LEU A 183 -6.65 3.40 12.28
C LEU A 183 -7.84 2.58 11.77
N GLU A 184 -8.01 2.45 10.46
CA GLU A 184 -9.08 1.63 9.87
C GLU A 184 -8.89 0.13 10.17
N MET A 185 -7.65 -0.34 10.22
CA MET A 185 -7.32 -1.70 10.67
C MET A 185 -7.70 -1.91 12.13
N HIS A 186 -7.38 -0.96 12.99
CA HIS A 186 -7.70 -1.06 14.42
C HIS A 186 -9.21 -1.09 14.67
N ASP A 187 -9.97 -0.23 13.99
CA ASP A 187 -11.42 -0.17 14.12
C ASP A 187 -12.13 -1.48 13.69
N SER A 188 -11.52 -2.23 12.75
CA SER A 188 -12.02 -3.53 12.31
C SER A 188 -11.67 -4.69 13.27
N HIS A 189 -10.68 -4.51 14.15
CA HIS A 189 -10.17 -5.53 15.07
C HIS A 189 -10.50 -5.24 16.55
N GLN A 190 -11.57 -4.51 16.86
CA GLN A 190 -11.93 -4.09 18.23
C GLN A 190 -12.04 -5.21 19.28
N ALA A 191 -11.95 -6.47 18.89
CA ALA A 191 -12.01 -7.62 19.79
C ALA A 191 -10.66 -8.16 20.25
N THR A 192 -9.53 -7.74 19.68
CA THR A 192 -8.19 -8.28 20.01
C THR A 192 -7.29 -7.21 20.61
N GLN A 193 -7.07 -7.34 21.87
CA GLN A 193 -6.10 -6.76 22.82
C GLN A 193 -4.93 -5.97 22.19
N GLY A 194 -5.00 -4.63 22.27
CA GLY A 194 -3.89 -3.72 21.99
C GLY A 194 -4.35 -2.27 22.01
N SER A 195 -3.50 -1.35 22.48
CA SER A 195 -3.77 0.07 22.35
C SER A 195 -3.69 0.47 20.87
N SER A 196 -4.68 1.22 20.37
CA SER A 196 -4.69 1.78 19.00
C SER A 196 -3.37 2.51 18.68
N TRP A 197 -2.77 3.14 19.66
CA TRP A 197 -1.51 3.85 19.55
C TRP A 197 -0.33 2.94 19.20
N THR A 198 -0.22 1.76 19.82
CA THR A 198 0.89 0.83 19.52
C THR A 198 0.82 0.31 18.09
N THR A 199 -0.38 0.02 17.60
CA THR A 199 -0.62 -0.39 16.21
C THR A 199 -0.27 0.73 15.23
N VAL A 200 -0.76 1.95 15.48
CA VAL A 200 -0.48 3.10 14.61
C VAL A 200 1.01 3.43 14.58
N VAL A 201 1.65 3.56 15.74
CA VAL A 201 3.08 3.88 15.84
C VAL A 201 3.93 2.77 15.20
N GLY A 202 3.61 1.50 15.48
CA GLY A 202 4.30 0.35 14.86
C GLY A 202 4.18 0.37 13.33
N THR A 203 2.98 0.62 12.80
CA THR A 203 2.75 0.74 11.35
C THR A 203 3.54 1.91 10.75
N VAL A 204 3.49 3.09 11.36
CA VAL A 204 4.21 4.29 10.88
C VAL A 204 5.72 4.04 10.84
N ILE A 205 6.29 3.45 11.90
CA ILE A 205 7.72 3.12 11.95
C ILE A 205 8.07 2.08 10.88
N PHE A 206 7.32 0.98 10.81
CA PHE A 206 7.56 -0.09 9.86
C PHE A 206 7.48 0.40 8.41
N THR A 207 6.42 1.14 8.06
CA THR A 207 6.25 1.66 6.70
C THR A 207 7.24 2.77 6.38
N GLY A 208 7.62 3.61 7.36
CA GLY A 208 8.69 4.59 7.20
C GLY A 208 10.04 3.94 6.90
N LEU A 209 10.43 2.90 7.65
CA LEU A 209 11.64 2.13 7.39
C LEU A 209 11.59 1.40 6.04
N SER A 210 10.45 0.81 5.69
CA SER A 210 10.22 0.24 4.36
C SER A 210 10.37 1.31 3.28
N GLY A 211 9.92 2.53 3.56
CA GLY A 211 10.09 3.71 2.72
C GLY A 211 11.54 4.00 2.36
N VAL A 212 12.44 3.92 3.33
CA VAL A 212 13.88 4.05 3.10
C VAL A 212 14.39 2.94 2.18
N GLY A 213 14.00 1.69 2.45
CA GLY A 213 14.39 0.54 1.62
C GLY A 213 13.92 0.69 0.17
N PHE A 214 12.67 1.13 -0.05
CA PHE A 214 12.13 1.38 -1.39
C PHE A 214 12.87 2.53 -2.10
N ALA A 215 13.19 3.62 -1.37
CA ALA A 215 13.94 4.74 -1.93
C ALA A 215 15.38 4.33 -2.33
N ILE A 216 16.07 3.55 -1.49
CA ILE A 216 17.40 3.00 -1.81
C ILE A 216 17.30 2.12 -3.06
N LEU A 217 16.32 1.22 -3.13
CA LEU A 217 16.12 0.33 -4.28
C LEU A 217 15.82 1.13 -5.56
N ARG A 218 15.01 2.20 -5.47
CA ARG A 218 14.74 3.15 -6.56
C ARG A 218 16.02 3.82 -7.05
N LEU A 219 16.83 4.33 -6.13
CA LEU A 219 18.07 5.07 -6.45
C LEU A 219 19.14 4.12 -7.01
N TRP A 220 19.30 2.95 -6.42
CA TRP A 220 20.26 1.95 -6.89
C TRP A 220 19.96 1.44 -8.30
N THR A 221 18.71 1.24 -8.63
CA THR A 221 18.30 0.70 -9.95
C THR A 221 18.01 1.79 -10.99
N GLY A 222 17.84 3.04 -10.56
CA GLY A 222 17.38 4.13 -11.41
C GLY A 222 15.93 3.96 -11.89
N SER A 223 15.17 3.00 -11.33
CA SER A 223 13.87 2.57 -11.83
C SER A 223 12.82 2.45 -10.74
N LEU A 224 11.55 2.79 -11.04
CA LEU A 224 10.40 2.56 -10.17
C LEU A 224 9.91 1.11 -10.17
N PHE A 225 10.27 0.30 -11.16
CA PHE A 225 9.78 -1.09 -11.25
C PHE A 225 10.18 -1.96 -10.05
N PRO A 226 11.44 -1.96 -9.58
CA PRO A 226 11.84 -2.77 -8.44
C PRO A 226 11.15 -2.43 -7.12
N PRO A 227 11.09 -1.16 -6.65
CA PRO A 227 10.36 -0.84 -5.43
C PRO A 227 8.85 -1.09 -5.57
N ALA A 228 8.24 -0.80 -6.72
CA ALA A 228 6.84 -1.12 -6.98
C ALA A 228 6.58 -2.64 -6.93
N ALA A 229 7.49 -3.44 -7.47
CA ALA A 229 7.39 -4.90 -7.42
C ALA A 229 7.53 -5.43 -6.00
N LEU A 230 8.45 -4.90 -5.20
CA LEU A 230 8.63 -5.28 -3.79
C LEU A 230 7.38 -4.93 -2.96
N HIS A 231 6.88 -3.71 -3.15
CA HIS A 231 5.66 -3.25 -2.49
C HIS A 231 4.45 -4.11 -2.88
N TRP A 232 4.25 -4.33 -4.18
CA TRP A 232 3.17 -5.18 -4.66
C TRP A 232 3.31 -6.63 -4.19
N ALA A 233 4.50 -7.21 -4.29
CA ALA A 233 4.72 -8.60 -3.87
C ALA A 233 4.43 -8.78 -2.37
N ALA A 234 4.84 -7.84 -1.52
CA ALA A 234 4.54 -7.89 -0.10
C ALA A 234 3.02 -7.85 0.18
N ASN A 235 2.32 -6.89 -0.41
CA ASN A 235 0.90 -6.69 -0.18
C ASN A 235 0.04 -7.75 -0.90
N GLY A 236 0.30 -8.00 -2.18
CA GLY A 236 -0.50 -8.90 -3.02
C GLY A 236 -0.35 -10.37 -2.60
N THR A 237 0.89 -10.84 -2.36
CA THR A 237 1.11 -12.21 -1.85
C THR A 237 0.59 -12.37 -0.42
N GLY A 238 0.71 -11.34 0.42
CA GLY A 238 0.13 -11.34 1.76
C GLY A 238 -1.38 -11.62 1.73
N VAL A 239 -2.11 -10.93 0.87
CA VAL A 239 -3.57 -11.14 0.69
C VAL A 239 -3.87 -12.55 0.18
N VAL A 240 -3.14 -13.06 -0.82
CA VAL A 240 -3.35 -14.39 -1.37
C VAL A 240 -3.05 -15.48 -0.33
N VAL A 241 -1.92 -15.39 0.35
CA VAL A 241 -1.53 -16.36 1.38
C VAL A 241 -2.49 -16.30 2.57
N GLY A 242 -2.91 -15.12 3.01
CA GLY A 242 -3.91 -14.94 4.04
C GLY A 242 -5.23 -15.66 3.72
N TRP A 243 -5.71 -15.53 2.47
CA TRP A 243 -6.91 -16.22 2.01
C TRP A 243 -6.76 -17.76 2.07
N PHE A 244 -5.61 -18.30 1.63
CA PHE A 244 -5.35 -19.75 1.70
C PHE A 244 -5.24 -20.25 3.14
N VAL A 245 -4.53 -19.53 4.00
CA VAL A 245 -4.39 -19.88 5.43
C VAL A 245 -5.75 -19.90 6.10
N HIS A 246 -6.58 -18.87 5.87
CA HIS A 246 -7.91 -18.79 6.46
C HIS A 246 -8.82 -19.94 6.01
N ARG A 247 -8.86 -20.25 4.70
CA ARG A 247 -9.64 -21.40 4.21
C ARG A 247 -9.17 -22.74 4.78
N ARG A 248 -7.86 -22.89 4.99
CA ARG A 248 -7.31 -24.10 5.60
C ARG A 248 -7.71 -24.25 7.07
N LEU A 249 -7.71 -23.15 7.81
CA LEU A 249 -8.12 -23.15 9.22
C LEU A 249 -9.61 -23.45 9.37
N ARG A 250 -10.49 -22.81 8.56
CA ARG A 250 -11.94 -23.09 8.54
C ARG A 250 -12.24 -24.57 8.28
N ARG A 251 -11.63 -25.17 7.26
CA ARG A 251 -11.84 -26.59 6.96
C ARG A 251 -11.43 -27.51 8.11
N ARG A 252 -10.47 -27.13 8.93
CA ARG A 252 -10.07 -27.91 10.11
C ARG A 252 -11.10 -27.83 11.22
N THR A 253 -11.69 -26.68 11.47
CA THR A 253 -12.76 -26.50 12.46
C THR A 253 -14.08 -27.16 12.04
N GLU A 254 -14.40 -27.18 10.74
CA GLU A 254 -15.57 -27.87 10.22
C GLU A 254 -15.43 -29.42 10.24
N TYR A 255 -14.20 -29.93 10.16
CA TYR A 255 -13.92 -31.38 10.12
C TYR A 255 -13.58 -31.97 11.50
N ASP A 256 -13.48 -31.15 12.54
CA ASP A 256 -13.36 -31.61 13.94
C ASP A 256 -14.71 -31.39 14.65
N PRO A 257 -15.67 -32.34 14.56
CA PRO A 257 -16.88 -32.32 15.36
C PRO A 257 -16.47 -32.71 16.76
N VAL A 258 -15.80 -31.80 17.46
CA VAL A 258 -15.34 -32.06 18.82
C VAL A 258 -16.51 -32.08 19.75
N GLY A 259 -16.64 -33.25 20.32
CA GLY A 259 -16.97 -33.40 21.71
C GLY A 259 -18.43 -33.56 22.04
N GLU A 260 -19.19 -34.32 21.27
CA GLU A 260 -20.08 -35.25 21.93
C GLU A 260 -19.28 -36.47 22.42
N ARG A 261 -18.34 -36.23 23.32
CA ARG A 261 -18.10 -37.25 24.33
C ARG A 261 -19.28 -37.19 25.27
N GLU A 262 -20.29 -38.02 24.97
CA GLU A 262 -21.22 -38.47 25.93
C GLU A 262 -20.42 -38.84 27.20
N ASP A 263 -20.73 -38.16 28.29
CA ASP A 263 -20.31 -38.55 29.62
C ASP A 263 -20.93 -39.94 29.92
N PRO A 264 -20.20 -41.06 29.88
CA PRO A 264 -20.76 -42.35 30.22
C PRO A 264 -20.63 -42.53 31.73
N GLY A 265 -21.56 -41.99 32.46
CA GLY A 265 -21.55 -42.40 33.84
C GLY A 265 -22.22 -41.50 34.83
N HIS A 266 -23.53 -41.54 34.88
CA HIS A 266 -24.23 -41.64 36.13
C HIS A 266 -25.38 -42.64 35.96
N THR A 267 -25.05 -43.90 36.23
CA THR A 267 -26.01 -44.89 36.73
C THR A 267 -25.75 -44.98 38.22
N ASP A 268 -26.75 -44.52 38.97
CA ASP A 268 -27.15 -44.54 40.34
C ASP A 268 -27.12 -45.43 41.30
#